data_fe81865b7616ce5e169dee8927f71e7d
#
_entry.id   fe81865b7616ce5e169dee8927f71e7d
#
_cell.length_a   1.000
_cell.length_b   1.000
_cell.length_c   1.000
_cell.angle_alpha   90.00
_cell.angle_beta   90.00
_cell.angle_gamma   90.00
#
_symmetry.space_group_name_H-M   'P 1'
#
loop_
_entity.id
_entity.type
_entity.pdbx_description
1 polymer ?
#
loop_
_entity_poly.entity_id
_entity_poly.type
_entity_poly.pdbx_seq_one_letter_code
_entity_poly.pdbx_strand_id
1 'polypeptide(L)'
;ENNAAVALFSSSDSSTVESNQTITELQLKVSNLSDGIDERLVFDGSEFALVDGGSGSTNSFSYQVAVATNTATVTLTGNWDTATFNNLLDGMKYRNEDSSAISNRIITLISVKDSGGTDNGGVELQILNLAGEVTINAVNEEPILTATSLNPRYVENGAASVLFLDADASTVESGQLFSQLIITVDNLADGAAEKLIVDGDNVTLTAGVNGTTTANSYGYSVGITGSMATVTVT
;
A
#
# COMPACT_ATOMS: atom_id res chain seq x y z
N GLU A 1 0.71 6.84 1.29
CA GLU A 1 0.23 5.47 1.31
C GLU A 1 -1.27 5.47 1.55
N ASN A 2 -2.06 4.81 0.71
CA ASN A 2 -3.54 4.79 0.73
C ASN A 2 -4.25 6.15 0.84
N ASN A 3 -3.53 7.23 0.70
CA ASN A 3 -4.04 8.60 0.78
C ASN A 3 -4.42 9.15 -0.61
N ALA A 4 -4.98 10.35 -0.62
CA ALA A 4 -5.28 11.05 -1.86
C ALA A 4 -4.01 11.26 -2.71
N ALA A 5 -4.14 11.16 -4.03
CA ALA A 5 -3.05 11.38 -4.96
C ALA A 5 -2.40 12.76 -4.76
N VAL A 6 -1.06 12.81 -4.77
CA VAL A 6 -0.26 14.03 -4.56
C VAL A 6 0.05 14.71 -5.88
N ALA A 7 -0.07 16.04 -5.93
CA ALA A 7 0.26 16.84 -7.11
C ALA A 7 1.76 16.80 -7.41
N LEU A 8 2.11 16.70 -8.68
CA LEU A 8 3.49 16.57 -9.13
C LEU A 8 4.09 17.90 -9.62
N PHE A 9 3.27 18.73 -10.21
CA PHE A 9 3.69 19.98 -10.84
C PHE A 9 2.76 21.13 -10.43
N SER A 10 3.25 22.34 -10.58
CA SER A 10 2.48 23.57 -10.31
C SER A 10 3.07 24.73 -11.10
N SER A 11 2.20 25.64 -11.52
CA SER A 11 2.60 26.86 -12.24
C SER A 11 3.32 26.53 -13.56
N SER A 12 2.86 25.49 -14.25
CA SER A 12 3.41 25.12 -15.55
C SER A 12 3.17 26.22 -16.56
N ASP A 13 4.19 26.49 -17.37
CA ASP A 13 4.13 27.47 -18.47
C ASP A 13 4.77 26.86 -19.72
N SER A 14 3.95 26.60 -20.71
CA SER A 14 4.37 26.02 -21.99
C SER A 14 4.11 26.96 -23.14
N SER A 15 4.92 26.84 -24.18
CA SER A 15 4.76 27.60 -25.42
C SER A 15 5.10 26.72 -26.62
N THR A 16 4.33 26.85 -27.67
CA THR A 16 4.62 26.24 -28.99
C THR A 16 5.47 27.14 -29.86
N VAL A 17 5.76 28.35 -29.41
CA VAL A 17 6.50 29.41 -30.10
C VAL A 17 5.72 29.97 -31.29
N GLU A 18 5.26 29.12 -32.23
CA GLU A 18 4.45 29.53 -33.37
C GLU A 18 2.97 29.55 -33.02
N SER A 19 2.25 30.48 -33.66
CA SER A 19 0.80 30.59 -33.47
C SER A 19 0.04 29.40 -34.11
N ASN A 20 -1.06 29.01 -33.47
CA ASN A 20 -1.96 27.94 -33.92
C ASN A 20 -1.39 26.51 -33.87
N GLN A 21 -0.25 26.31 -33.22
CA GLN A 21 0.22 24.99 -32.90
C GLN A 21 -0.37 24.50 -31.58
N THR A 22 -0.36 23.20 -31.36
CA THR A 22 -0.82 22.52 -30.17
C THR A 22 0.27 21.59 -29.65
N ILE A 23 0.22 21.26 -28.39
CA ILE A 23 1.07 20.22 -27.81
C ILE A 23 0.40 18.87 -28.08
N THR A 24 1.18 17.93 -28.65
CA THR A 24 0.67 16.64 -29.13
C THR A 24 1.17 15.45 -28.33
N GLU A 25 2.31 15.58 -27.63
CA GLU A 25 2.88 14.50 -26.85
C GLU A 25 3.63 15.06 -25.62
N LEU A 26 3.53 14.34 -24.50
CA LEU A 26 4.35 14.48 -23.33
C LEU A 26 4.93 13.11 -22.95
N GLN A 27 6.24 13.05 -22.76
CA GLN A 27 6.92 11.89 -22.22
C GLN A 27 7.46 12.15 -20.83
N LEU A 28 7.22 11.25 -19.90
CA LEU A 28 7.77 11.32 -18.54
C LEU A 28 8.26 9.94 -18.06
N LYS A 29 9.12 9.96 -17.07
CA LYS A 29 9.57 8.77 -16.34
C LYS A 29 9.10 8.84 -14.89
N VAL A 30 8.78 7.67 -14.32
CA VAL A 30 8.66 7.46 -12.89
C VAL A 30 9.64 6.37 -12.51
N SER A 31 10.63 6.72 -11.70
CA SER A 31 11.72 5.81 -11.29
C SER A 31 11.54 5.36 -9.85
N ASN A 32 12.26 4.28 -9.50
CA ASN A 32 12.21 3.58 -8.21
C ASN A 32 10.87 2.88 -7.95
N LEU A 33 10.20 2.43 -8.98
CA LEU A 33 8.99 1.62 -8.84
C LEU A 33 9.31 0.29 -8.13
N SER A 34 8.46 -0.11 -7.18
CA SER A 34 8.59 -1.37 -6.43
C SER A 34 7.25 -2.09 -6.25
N ASP A 35 6.14 -1.38 -6.40
CA ASP A 35 4.84 -1.81 -5.88
C ASP A 35 3.83 -2.16 -7.00
N GLY A 36 4.33 -2.30 -8.24
CA GLY A 36 3.58 -2.87 -9.37
C GLY A 36 2.31 -2.10 -9.73
N ILE A 37 1.16 -2.77 -9.64
CA ILE A 37 -0.13 -2.22 -10.03
C ILE A 37 -0.64 -1.14 -9.07
N ASP A 38 -0.09 -1.09 -7.86
CA ASP A 38 -0.51 -0.13 -6.83
C ASP A 38 0.06 1.27 -7.08
N GLU A 39 1.06 1.38 -7.96
CA GLU A 39 1.61 2.65 -8.40
C GLU A 39 0.86 3.23 -9.60
N ARG A 40 0.34 4.44 -9.44
CA ARG A 40 -0.59 5.06 -10.38
C ARG A 40 -0.26 6.52 -10.66
N LEU A 41 -0.57 6.94 -11.88
CA LEU A 41 -0.67 8.35 -12.26
C LEU A 41 -2.12 8.75 -12.48
N VAL A 42 -2.42 9.97 -12.10
CA VAL A 42 -3.68 10.65 -12.45
C VAL A 42 -3.37 11.76 -13.45
N PHE A 43 -4.01 11.74 -14.61
CA PHE A 43 -3.92 12.79 -15.62
C PHE A 43 -5.32 13.06 -16.15
N ASP A 44 -5.70 14.33 -16.21
CA ASP A 44 -7.05 14.77 -16.60
C ASP A 44 -8.17 14.02 -15.85
N GLY A 45 -7.98 13.80 -14.55
CA GLY A 45 -8.93 13.08 -13.70
C GLY A 45 -9.02 11.57 -13.95
N SER A 46 -8.30 11.04 -14.93
CA SER A 46 -8.21 9.60 -15.22
C SER A 46 -7.01 8.99 -14.52
N GLU A 47 -7.23 7.87 -13.82
CA GLU A 47 -6.19 7.15 -13.09
C GLU A 47 -5.79 5.88 -13.85
N PHE A 48 -4.48 5.61 -13.95
CA PHE A 48 -3.95 4.41 -14.58
C PHE A 48 -2.68 3.91 -13.88
N ALA A 49 -2.51 2.58 -13.87
CA ALA A 49 -1.38 1.93 -13.23
C ALA A 49 -0.10 2.04 -14.07
N LEU A 50 1.05 2.12 -13.37
CA LEU A 50 2.39 2.17 -13.97
C LEU A 50 2.94 0.77 -14.22
N VAL A 51 2.22 -0.03 -15.01
CA VAL A 51 2.59 -1.42 -15.36
C VAL A 51 2.99 -1.54 -16.82
N ASP A 52 3.89 -2.48 -17.13
CA ASP A 52 4.37 -2.69 -18.49
C ASP A 52 3.25 -3.11 -19.44
N GLY A 53 3.21 -2.47 -20.63
CA GLY A 53 2.17 -2.67 -21.62
C GLY A 53 0.83 -1.96 -21.29
N GLY A 54 0.76 -1.25 -20.16
CA GLY A 54 -0.41 -0.44 -19.81
C GLY A 54 -0.74 0.59 -20.90
N SER A 55 -2.00 0.69 -21.29
CA SER A 55 -2.45 1.64 -22.30
C SER A 55 -3.94 1.92 -22.17
N GLY A 56 -4.36 3.08 -22.65
CA GLY A 56 -5.77 3.46 -22.68
C GLY A 56 -5.99 4.78 -23.38
N SER A 57 -7.26 5.17 -23.50
CA SER A 57 -7.64 6.45 -24.08
C SER A 57 -8.89 7.01 -23.43
N THR A 58 -8.94 8.33 -23.35
CA THR A 58 -10.10 9.13 -22.97
C THR A 58 -10.50 10.02 -24.12
N ASN A 59 -11.43 10.94 -23.93
CA ASN A 59 -11.77 11.93 -24.94
C ASN A 59 -10.67 13.01 -25.13
N SER A 60 -9.79 13.18 -24.14
CA SER A 60 -8.79 14.25 -24.13
C SER A 60 -7.37 13.77 -24.40
N PHE A 61 -7.07 12.49 -24.16
CA PHE A 61 -5.74 11.93 -24.35
C PHE A 61 -5.76 10.41 -24.51
N SER A 62 -4.65 9.86 -25.01
CA SER A 62 -4.30 8.45 -24.88
C SER A 62 -2.96 8.31 -24.17
N TYR A 63 -2.73 7.14 -23.53
CA TYR A 63 -1.48 6.85 -22.83
C TYR A 63 -0.94 5.48 -23.18
N GLN A 64 0.38 5.35 -23.05
CA GLN A 64 1.11 4.09 -23.07
C GLN A 64 2.14 4.08 -21.93
N VAL A 65 2.32 2.93 -21.32
CA VAL A 65 3.30 2.71 -20.24
C VAL A 65 4.24 1.59 -20.65
N ALA A 66 5.53 1.86 -20.60
CA ALA A 66 6.58 0.84 -20.78
C ALA A 66 7.42 0.81 -19.51
N VAL A 67 7.60 -0.37 -18.90
CA VAL A 67 8.38 -0.53 -17.68
C VAL A 67 9.64 -1.34 -17.98
N ALA A 68 10.79 -0.77 -17.62
CA ALA A 68 12.08 -1.45 -17.68
C ALA A 68 12.74 -1.40 -16.29
N THR A 69 13.05 -2.57 -15.76
CA THR A 69 13.56 -2.72 -14.37
C THR A 69 12.56 -2.13 -13.38
N ASN A 70 12.85 -0.99 -12.79
CA ASN A 70 12.01 -0.27 -11.82
C ASN A 70 11.66 1.15 -12.30
N THR A 71 11.55 1.35 -13.60
CA THR A 71 11.26 2.66 -14.20
C THR A 71 10.15 2.52 -15.23
N ALA A 72 9.06 3.23 -15.04
CA ALA A 72 8.03 3.43 -16.05
C ALA A 72 8.39 4.62 -16.92
N THR A 73 8.27 4.44 -18.23
CA THR A 73 8.20 5.53 -19.21
C THR A 73 6.75 5.65 -19.66
N VAL A 74 6.17 6.81 -19.43
CA VAL A 74 4.78 7.10 -19.80
C VAL A 74 4.78 8.06 -20.97
N THR A 75 4.07 7.71 -22.04
CA THR A 75 3.83 8.59 -23.19
C THR A 75 2.35 8.96 -23.18
N LEU A 76 2.07 10.26 -23.09
CA LEU A 76 0.74 10.84 -23.19
C LEU A 76 0.61 11.54 -24.55
N THR A 77 -0.44 11.23 -25.28
CA THR A 77 -0.70 11.86 -26.59
C THR A 77 -2.09 12.49 -26.62
N GLY A 78 -2.17 13.66 -27.20
CA GLY A 78 -3.42 14.41 -27.28
C GLY A 78 -3.32 15.55 -28.31
N ASN A 79 -4.17 16.53 -28.17
CA ASN A 79 -4.16 17.74 -28.99
C ASN A 79 -4.59 18.93 -28.10
N TRP A 80 -3.62 19.53 -27.43
CA TRP A 80 -3.87 20.53 -26.41
C TRP A 80 -3.30 21.90 -26.80
N ASP A 81 -4.09 22.94 -26.66
CA ASP A 81 -3.50 24.26 -26.60
C ASP A 81 -2.65 24.44 -25.32
N THR A 82 -1.80 25.42 -25.28
CA THR A 82 -0.85 25.63 -24.18
C THR A 82 -1.54 25.86 -22.84
N ALA A 83 -2.66 26.56 -22.80
CA ALA A 83 -3.42 26.81 -21.57
C ALA A 83 -4.04 25.52 -21.01
N THR A 84 -4.64 24.70 -21.89
CA THR A 84 -5.17 23.38 -21.55
C THR A 84 -4.07 22.47 -21.06
N PHE A 85 -2.93 22.39 -21.77
CA PHE A 85 -1.79 21.55 -21.39
C PHE A 85 -1.21 21.94 -20.02
N ASN A 86 -1.03 23.23 -19.76
CA ASN A 86 -0.56 23.71 -18.46
C ASN A 86 -1.49 23.27 -17.32
N ASN A 87 -2.80 23.39 -17.50
CA ASN A 87 -3.78 22.92 -16.51
C ASN A 87 -3.73 21.41 -16.30
N LEU A 88 -3.55 20.62 -17.37
CA LEU A 88 -3.41 19.17 -17.30
C LEU A 88 -2.14 18.76 -16.57
N LEU A 89 -1.03 19.44 -16.83
CA LEU A 89 0.26 19.18 -16.17
C LEU A 89 0.21 19.57 -14.68
N ASP A 90 -0.34 20.73 -14.34
CA ASP A 90 -0.54 21.14 -12.94
C ASP A 90 -1.54 20.22 -12.19
N GLY A 91 -2.48 19.61 -12.93
CA GLY A 91 -3.42 18.64 -12.40
C GLY A 91 -2.88 17.22 -12.28
N MET A 92 -1.67 16.94 -12.79
CA MET A 92 -1.07 15.61 -12.74
C MET A 92 -0.72 15.23 -11.30
N LYS A 93 -1.05 13.96 -10.93
CA LYS A 93 -0.80 13.46 -9.58
C LYS A 93 -0.24 12.06 -9.62
N TYR A 94 0.46 11.69 -8.57
CA TYR A 94 0.92 10.33 -8.28
C TYR A 94 0.19 9.78 -7.05
N ARG A 95 -0.07 8.47 -7.07
CA ARG A 95 -0.64 7.72 -5.97
C ARG A 95 0.04 6.35 -5.87
N ASN A 96 0.20 5.88 -4.63
CA ASN A 96 0.61 4.52 -4.32
C ASN A 96 -0.41 3.92 -3.33
N GLU A 97 -0.93 2.75 -3.66
CA GLU A 97 -1.93 2.03 -2.85
C GLU A 97 -1.31 0.90 -2.02
N ASP A 98 -0.01 0.60 -2.19
CA ASP A 98 0.68 -0.40 -1.37
C ASP A 98 0.83 0.08 0.07
N SER A 99 0.39 -0.75 1.02
CA SER A 99 0.45 -0.46 2.47
C SER A 99 1.85 -0.55 3.06
N SER A 100 2.80 -1.12 2.32
CA SER A 100 4.20 -1.26 2.73
C SER A 100 5.16 -0.46 1.84
N ALA A 101 4.63 0.49 1.07
CA ALA A 101 5.41 1.28 0.14
C ALA A 101 6.54 2.03 0.85
N ILE A 102 7.76 1.78 0.41
CA ILE A 102 8.97 2.42 0.89
C ILE A 102 9.74 3.05 -0.27
N SER A 103 10.62 3.96 0.02
CA SER A 103 11.43 4.68 -0.96
C SER A 103 10.66 5.73 -1.79
N ASN A 104 11.38 6.79 -2.11
CA ASN A 104 10.85 7.91 -2.87
C ASN A 104 10.76 7.58 -4.35
N ARG A 105 9.81 8.19 -5.05
CA ARG A 105 9.69 8.14 -6.52
C ARG A 105 10.25 9.40 -7.12
N ILE A 106 10.99 9.26 -8.21
CA ILE A 106 11.50 10.40 -8.98
C ILE A 106 10.69 10.48 -10.28
N ILE A 107 10.00 11.59 -10.46
CA ILE A 107 9.23 11.87 -11.67
C ILE A 107 10.03 12.86 -12.52
N THR A 108 10.32 12.49 -13.77
CA THR A 108 11.09 13.34 -14.69
C THR A 108 10.31 13.55 -15.98
N LEU A 109 10.04 14.79 -16.32
CA LEU A 109 9.58 15.14 -17.67
C LEU A 109 10.75 15.00 -18.64
N ILE A 110 10.56 14.17 -19.69
CA ILE A 110 11.62 13.82 -20.65
C ILE A 110 11.55 14.70 -21.87
N SER A 111 10.36 14.82 -22.46
CA SER A 111 10.17 15.55 -23.69
C SER A 111 8.73 16.02 -23.85
N VAL A 112 8.57 17.07 -24.60
CA VAL A 112 7.30 17.58 -25.09
C VAL A 112 7.39 17.77 -26.60
N LYS A 113 6.30 17.47 -27.30
CA LYS A 113 6.20 17.59 -28.76
C LYS A 113 5.01 18.47 -29.12
N ASP A 114 5.20 19.33 -30.11
CA ASP A 114 4.13 20.15 -30.70
C ASP A 114 3.64 19.60 -32.04
N SER A 115 2.68 20.30 -32.66
CA SER A 115 2.09 19.96 -33.96
C SER A 115 2.81 20.62 -35.15
N GLY A 116 3.92 21.32 -34.93
CA GLY A 116 4.59 22.12 -35.96
C GLY A 116 5.29 21.30 -37.03
N GLY A 117 5.74 20.10 -36.69
CA GLY A 117 6.46 19.23 -37.57
C GLY A 117 7.90 19.65 -37.87
N THR A 118 8.52 18.97 -38.81
CA THR A 118 9.95 19.13 -39.12
C THR A 118 10.21 19.77 -40.50
N ASP A 119 9.19 20.25 -41.20
CA ASP A 119 9.31 20.86 -42.51
C ASP A 119 10.18 22.13 -42.45
N ASN A 120 10.95 22.36 -43.51
CA ASN A 120 11.86 23.51 -43.62
C ASN A 120 12.88 23.65 -42.45
N GLY A 121 13.22 22.57 -41.78
CA GLY A 121 14.15 22.57 -40.67
C GLY A 121 13.49 22.89 -39.34
N GLY A 122 12.17 22.78 -39.24
CA GLY A 122 11.42 22.91 -37.98
C GLY A 122 11.81 21.85 -36.97
N VAL A 123 11.59 22.12 -35.67
CA VAL A 123 11.85 21.22 -34.55
C VAL A 123 10.56 21.09 -33.74
N GLU A 124 9.94 19.93 -33.80
CA GLU A 124 8.68 19.63 -33.11
C GLU A 124 8.88 19.06 -31.67
N LEU A 125 10.10 18.63 -31.35
CA LEU A 125 10.40 17.92 -30.09
C LEU A 125 11.38 18.75 -29.24
N GLN A 126 10.98 19.06 -28.03
CA GLN A 126 11.89 19.61 -27.03
C GLN A 126 12.23 18.51 -26.00
N ILE A 127 13.53 18.31 -25.78
CA ILE A 127 14.03 17.44 -24.72
C ILE A 127 14.06 18.24 -23.43
N LEU A 128 13.50 17.64 -22.37
CA LEU A 128 13.42 18.17 -21.01
C LEU A 128 14.25 17.30 -20.08
N ASN A 129 14.54 17.84 -18.89
CA ASN A 129 15.08 17.08 -17.77
C ASN A 129 14.63 17.74 -16.47
N LEU A 130 13.31 17.85 -16.30
CA LEU A 130 12.69 18.46 -15.13
C LEU A 130 12.25 17.36 -14.20
N ALA A 131 12.97 17.19 -13.08
CA ALA A 131 12.72 16.16 -12.10
C ALA A 131 12.11 16.72 -10.83
N GLY A 132 11.13 16.01 -10.28
CA GLY A 132 10.54 16.17 -8.96
C GLY A 132 10.61 14.87 -8.18
N GLU A 133 10.55 14.95 -6.87
CA GLU A 133 10.56 13.80 -5.97
C GLU A 133 9.26 13.71 -5.19
N VAL A 134 8.67 12.52 -5.14
CA VAL A 134 7.56 12.18 -4.25
C VAL A 134 8.12 11.35 -3.10
N THR A 135 8.05 11.90 -1.89
CA THR A 135 8.38 11.20 -0.67
C THR A 135 7.21 10.31 -0.26
N ILE A 136 7.46 9.02 -0.09
CA ILE A 136 6.48 8.06 0.42
C ILE A 136 6.80 7.81 1.89
N ASN A 137 5.80 8.06 2.74
CA ASN A 137 5.88 7.74 4.16
C ASN A 137 4.97 6.55 4.43
N ALA A 138 5.56 5.42 4.80
CA ALA A 138 4.79 4.28 5.28
C ALA A 138 4.04 4.64 6.57
N VAL A 139 2.80 4.22 6.66
CA VAL A 139 1.96 4.34 7.86
C VAL A 139 1.76 2.92 8.38
N ASN A 140 1.96 2.71 9.67
CA ASN A 140 1.75 1.40 10.28
C ASN A 140 0.24 1.11 10.38
N GLU A 141 -0.20 0.03 9.74
CA GLU A 141 -1.54 -0.51 9.86
C GLU A 141 -1.66 -1.44 11.07
N GLU A 142 -2.89 -1.62 11.53
CA GLU A 142 -3.20 -2.58 12.58
C GLU A 142 -3.08 -4.02 12.07
N PRO A 143 -2.63 -4.96 12.91
CA PRO A 143 -2.58 -6.36 12.54
C PRO A 143 -3.98 -6.94 12.36
N ILE A 144 -4.12 -7.89 11.43
CA ILE A 144 -5.36 -8.61 11.15
C ILE A 144 -5.27 -9.99 11.77
N LEU A 145 -6.32 -10.41 12.47
CA LEU A 145 -6.51 -11.76 12.96
C LEU A 145 -7.93 -12.22 12.64
N THR A 146 -8.05 -13.32 11.92
CA THR A 146 -9.32 -14.00 11.67
C THR A 146 -9.24 -15.43 12.21
N ALA A 147 -10.35 -15.94 12.70
CA ALA A 147 -10.48 -17.34 13.13
C ALA A 147 -11.94 -17.75 13.18
N THR A 148 -12.20 -19.03 12.97
CA THR A 148 -13.51 -19.63 13.20
C THR A 148 -13.63 -20.02 14.66
N SER A 149 -14.53 -19.37 15.40
CA SER A 149 -14.83 -19.74 16.79
C SER A 149 -15.71 -21.00 16.83
N LEU A 150 -15.35 -21.92 17.72
CA LEU A 150 -16.13 -23.11 18.04
C LEU A 150 -16.88 -22.90 19.36
N ASN A 151 -18.01 -23.60 19.51
CA ASN A 151 -18.75 -23.67 20.77
C ASN A 151 -18.67 -25.10 21.32
N PRO A 152 -17.48 -25.58 21.71
CA PRO A 152 -17.31 -26.97 22.12
C PRO A 152 -18.01 -27.23 23.46
N ARG A 153 -18.54 -28.46 23.59
CA ARG A 153 -18.96 -28.96 24.89
C ARG A 153 -17.78 -29.64 25.56
N TYR A 154 -17.28 -29.04 26.64
CA TYR A 154 -16.30 -29.69 27.50
C TYR A 154 -16.96 -30.66 28.46
N VAL A 155 -16.37 -31.83 28.65
CA VAL A 155 -16.78 -32.79 29.66
C VAL A 155 -15.72 -32.78 30.77
N GLU A 156 -16.17 -32.60 32.01
CA GLU A 156 -15.29 -32.59 33.17
C GLU A 156 -14.37 -33.81 33.20
N ASN A 157 -13.11 -33.61 33.53
CA ASN A 157 -12.03 -34.59 33.44
C ASN A 157 -11.79 -35.23 32.07
N GLY A 158 -12.37 -34.69 31.01
CA GLY A 158 -12.15 -35.08 29.62
C GLY A 158 -10.90 -34.40 29.01
N ALA A 159 -10.65 -34.74 27.74
CA ALA A 159 -9.61 -34.06 26.95
C ALA A 159 -9.98 -32.60 26.70
N ALA A 160 -8.97 -31.75 26.57
CA ALA A 160 -9.17 -30.35 26.22
C ALA A 160 -9.91 -30.20 24.89
N SER A 161 -10.76 -29.20 24.81
CA SER A 161 -11.54 -28.88 23.63
C SER A 161 -10.90 -27.75 22.82
N VAL A 162 -10.91 -27.87 21.51
CA VAL A 162 -10.45 -26.81 20.59
C VAL A 162 -11.45 -25.66 20.60
N LEU A 163 -10.97 -24.43 20.72
CA LEU A 163 -11.77 -23.21 20.79
C LEU A 163 -11.88 -22.51 19.45
N PHE A 164 -10.81 -22.52 18.66
CA PHE A 164 -10.71 -21.81 17.38
C PHE A 164 -10.12 -22.72 16.32
N LEU A 165 -10.57 -22.55 15.07
CA LEU A 165 -10.03 -23.19 13.87
C LEU A 165 -9.73 -22.12 12.82
N ASP A 166 -8.96 -22.52 11.82
CA ASP A 166 -8.68 -21.72 10.62
C ASP A 166 -8.20 -20.30 10.99
N ALA A 167 -7.34 -20.23 12.01
CA ALA A 167 -6.75 -18.96 12.37
C ALA A 167 -5.80 -18.49 11.27
N ASP A 168 -6.01 -17.26 10.79
CA ASP A 168 -5.16 -16.57 9.83
C ASP A 168 -4.80 -15.18 10.39
N ALA A 169 -3.51 -14.86 10.38
CA ALA A 169 -3.01 -13.64 10.98
C ALA A 169 -1.97 -12.97 10.08
N SER A 170 -2.10 -11.64 9.93
CA SER A 170 -1.19 -10.81 9.15
C SER A 170 -0.83 -9.55 9.91
N THR A 171 0.42 -9.13 9.84
CA THR A 171 0.87 -7.81 10.31
C THR A 171 0.66 -6.72 9.28
N VAL A 172 0.13 -7.07 8.09
CA VAL A 172 -0.06 -6.20 6.92
C VAL A 172 1.27 -5.81 6.28
N GLU A 173 2.17 -5.17 7.03
CA GLU A 173 3.47 -4.73 6.52
C GLU A 173 4.52 -5.85 6.56
N SER A 174 5.38 -5.85 5.55
CA SER A 174 6.48 -6.79 5.43
C SER A 174 7.52 -6.60 6.54
N GLY A 175 7.94 -7.70 7.14
CA GLY A 175 9.02 -7.70 8.14
C GLY A 175 8.59 -7.37 9.56
N GLN A 176 7.33 -7.08 9.80
CA GLN A 176 6.77 -6.93 11.14
C GLN A 176 6.44 -8.29 11.77
N LEU A 177 6.35 -8.33 13.08
CA LEU A 177 6.03 -9.53 13.87
C LEU A 177 4.92 -9.20 14.87
N PHE A 178 4.10 -10.18 15.17
CA PHE A 178 3.20 -10.09 16.31
C PHE A 178 4.03 -10.08 17.59
N SER A 179 3.79 -9.10 18.43
CA SER A 179 4.50 -8.98 19.72
C SER A 179 3.68 -9.49 20.90
N GLN A 180 2.36 -9.61 20.73
CA GLN A 180 1.46 -10.00 21.81
C GLN A 180 0.14 -10.55 21.29
N LEU A 181 -0.39 -11.55 21.99
CA LEU A 181 -1.78 -12.01 21.90
C LEU A 181 -2.43 -11.95 23.28
N ILE A 182 -3.62 -11.35 23.37
CA ILE A 182 -4.39 -11.29 24.61
C ILE A 182 -5.64 -12.13 24.44
N ILE A 183 -5.88 -13.04 25.40
CA ILE A 183 -7.06 -13.91 25.44
C ILE A 183 -7.76 -13.68 26.76
N THR A 184 -9.07 -13.45 26.75
CA THR A 184 -9.88 -13.37 27.97
C THR A 184 -10.73 -14.64 28.11
N VAL A 185 -10.84 -15.10 29.36
CA VAL A 185 -11.73 -16.23 29.73
C VAL A 185 -12.62 -15.74 30.87
N ASP A 186 -13.91 -15.64 30.59
CA ASP A 186 -14.91 -15.15 31.54
C ASP A 186 -15.59 -16.29 32.31
N ASN A 187 -16.25 -15.91 33.41
CA ASN A 187 -17.04 -16.80 34.27
C ASN A 187 -16.24 -17.94 34.93
N LEU A 188 -14.99 -17.64 35.29
CA LEU A 188 -14.18 -18.58 36.09
C LEU A 188 -14.84 -18.87 37.42
N ALA A 189 -14.92 -20.14 37.80
CA ALA A 189 -15.52 -20.61 39.03
C ALA A 189 -14.63 -21.59 39.83
N ASP A 190 -13.77 -22.34 39.14
CA ASP A 190 -13.07 -23.50 39.70
C ASP A 190 -11.58 -23.25 40.00
N GLY A 191 -11.16 -22.00 39.99
CA GLY A 191 -9.83 -21.56 40.38
C GLY A 191 -8.71 -22.25 39.60
N ALA A 192 -7.78 -22.91 40.32
CA ALA A 192 -6.63 -23.56 39.68
C ALA A 192 -6.97 -24.82 38.84
N ALA A 193 -8.21 -25.30 38.90
CA ALA A 193 -8.65 -26.40 38.03
C ALA A 193 -8.89 -25.95 36.58
N GLU A 194 -9.14 -24.65 36.36
CA GLU A 194 -9.36 -24.12 35.04
C GLU A 194 -8.03 -23.80 34.33
N LYS A 195 -7.89 -24.27 33.12
CA LYS A 195 -6.67 -24.14 32.31
C LYS A 195 -6.97 -23.82 30.87
N LEU A 196 -6.11 -23.02 30.27
CA LEU A 196 -6.03 -22.83 28.83
C LEU A 196 -4.80 -23.58 28.30
N ILE A 197 -4.93 -24.28 27.18
CA ILE A 197 -3.76 -24.83 26.49
C ILE A 197 -3.25 -23.79 25.50
N VAL A 198 -2.00 -23.36 25.69
CA VAL A 198 -1.31 -22.42 24.81
C VAL A 198 -0.03 -23.11 24.35
N ASP A 199 0.16 -23.21 23.04
CA ASP A 199 1.36 -23.82 22.45
C ASP A 199 1.68 -25.23 23.00
N GLY A 200 0.63 -26.00 23.32
CA GLY A 200 0.72 -27.33 23.90
C GLY A 200 0.85 -27.39 25.43
N ASP A 201 1.12 -26.28 26.09
CA ASP A 201 1.30 -26.23 27.52
C ASP A 201 0.02 -25.80 28.29
N ASN A 202 -0.14 -26.36 29.48
CA ASN A 202 -1.26 -26.02 30.36
C ASN A 202 -0.99 -24.73 31.12
N VAL A 203 -1.67 -23.68 30.81
CA VAL A 203 -1.66 -22.40 31.51
C VAL A 203 -2.81 -22.37 32.54
N THR A 204 -2.52 -22.42 33.82
CA THR A 204 -3.52 -22.35 34.88
C THR A 204 -4.08 -20.93 34.98
N LEU A 205 -5.42 -20.81 35.02
CA LEU A 205 -6.10 -19.50 35.02
C LEU A 205 -6.23 -18.93 36.46
N THR A 206 -5.07 -18.66 37.09
CA THR A 206 -4.98 -18.04 38.40
C THR A 206 -4.05 -16.84 38.39
N ALA A 207 -4.32 -15.85 39.22
CA ALA A 207 -3.56 -14.60 39.27
C ALA A 207 -2.06 -14.84 39.54
N GLY A 208 -1.22 -14.16 38.75
CA GLY A 208 0.23 -14.20 38.91
C GLY A 208 0.92 -15.41 38.28
N VAL A 209 0.18 -16.35 37.68
CA VAL A 209 0.78 -17.42 36.91
C VAL A 209 1.49 -16.83 35.68
N ASN A 210 2.73 -17.22 35.47
CA ASN A 210 3.55 -16.81 34.33
C ASN A 210 4.57 -17.91 34.03
N GLY A 211 5.12 -17.86 32.81
CA GLY A 211 6.11 -18.85 32.35
C GLY A 211 6.45 -18.68 30.89
N THR A 212 7.06 -19.72 30.35
CA THR A 212 7.41 -19.82 28.94
C THR A 212 6.95 -21.17 28.42
N THR A 213 6.35 -21.21 27.23
CA THR A 213 5.90 -22.45 26.61
C THR A 213 7.09 -23.28 26.16
N THR A 214 6.91 -24.63 26.18
CA THR A 214 8.00 -25.57 25.89
C THR A 214 8.27 -25.76 24.40
N ALA A 215 7.24 -25.63 23.55
CA ALA A 215 7.37 -25.88 22.11
C ALA A 215 8.06 -24.72 21.36
N ASN A 216 7.58 -23.49 21.51
CA ASN A 216 8.08 -22.34 20.77
C ASN A 216 8.66 -21.21 21.65
N SER A 217 8.75 -21.44 22.96
CA SER A 217 9.32 -20.48 23.94
C SER A 217 8.57 -19.15 24.03
N TYR A 218 7.26 -19.15 23.81
CA TYR A 218 6.43 -17.95 24.02
C TYR A 218 6.29 -17.68 25.53
N GLY A 219 6.51 -16.42 25.91
CA GLY A 219 6.22 -15.97 27.25
C GLY A 219 4.71 -15.92 27.50
N TYR A 220 4.25 -16.23 28.71
CA TYR A 220 2.86 -16.01 29.09
C TYR A 220 2.71 -15.48 30.50
N SER A 221 1.63 -14.73 30.73
CA SER A 221 1.22 -14.28 32.06
C SER A 221 -0.30 -14.27 32.19
N VAL A 222 -0.79 -14.45 33.42
CA VAL A 222 -2.22 -14.51 33.77
C VAL A 222 -2.56 -13.46 34.79
N GLY A 223 -3.48 -12.56 34.42
CA GLY A 223 -4.14 -11.62 35.32
C GLY A 223 -5.57 -12.05 35.61
N ILE A 224 -6.07 -11.80 36.85
CA ILE A 224 -7.46 -12.07 37.21
C ILE A 224 -8.13 -10.77 37.68
N THR A 225 -9.33 -10.51 37.17
CA THR A 225 -10.21 -9.42 37.59
C THR A 225 -11.62 -9.97 37.79
N GLY A 226 -12.06 -10.08 39.04
CA GLY A 226 -13.33 -10.75 39.36
C GLY A 226 -13.31 -12.22 38.94
N SER A 227 -14.21 -12.64 38.08
CA SER A 227 -14.28 -13.98 37.49
C SER A 227 -13.71 -14.05 36.05
N MET A 228 -12.89 -13.09 35.65
CA MET A 228 -12.28 -13.03 34.31
C MET A 228 -10.76 -13.23 34.41
N ALA A 229 -10.22 -14.16 33.65
CA ALA A 229 -8.78 -14.27 33.40
C ALA A 229 -8.41 -13.51 32.13
N THR A 230 -7.29 -12.81 32.17
CA THR A 230 -6.60 -12.28 31.01
C THR A 230 -5.28 -13.01 30.86
N VAL A 231 -5.14 -13.76 29.78
CA VAL A 231 -3.90 -14.46 29.41
C VAL A 231 -3.20 -13.63 28.35
N THR A 232 -1.99 -13.19 28.65
CA THR A 232 -1.14 -12.47 27.71
C THR A 232 -0.03 -13.40 27.25
N VAL A 233 0.12 -13.56 25.93
CA VAL A 233 1.19 -14.35 25.28
C VAL A 233 2.10 -13.38 24.54
N THR A 234 3.44 -13.54 24.69
CA THR A 234 4.46 -12.64 24.12
C THR A 234 5.59 -13.40 23.45
#